data_f036f12f60d54650d01a46933366d314
#
_entry.id   f036f12f60d54650d01a46933366d314
#
_cell.length_a   1.000
_cell.length_b   1.000
_cell.length_c   1.000
_cell.angle_alpha   90.00
_cell.angle_beta   90.00
_cell.angle_gamma   90.00
#
_symmetry.space_group_name_H-M   'P 1'
#
loop_
_entity.id
_entity.type
_entity.pdbx_description
1 polymer ?
#
loop_
_entity_poly.entity_id
_entity_poly.type
_entity_poly.pdbx_seq_one_letter_code
_entity_poly.pdbx_strand_id
1 'polypeptide(L)'
;VSAIVSLRGVSKLFPVQGSKRSQRTEAVRAVDEVTLDIEEGTVVGIVGYSGAGKSTLVRLLNGLERPTEGHVYVKGQDISSLPESQLRKVRAGIGMIFQQFNLLKSRTVFGNVAYPLKVAGWPKEKIKPRVEELLEFVGIADKAGSYPRRLSGGQQQRVGIARALANAPDILLADEATSALDPETTRDVLRLLRRINKELGTTVVVITHEMHVVREICDTVVMMESGRVVESGPTYSVFADPRSDSTQRFVSTAVHGTPGPDTVSRLAAAHPGQLVSVGISEAAPTPLVAATFERHGVGSSVVFGGVTEIQNKILGTLTYELTGSDAAIDAALAELGDVTAVEREFPTAAPADSAVPHLPVPANAGE
;
A
#
# COMPACT_ATOMS: atom_id res chain seq x y z
N VAL A 1 3.39 -19.59 13.28
CA VAL A 1 2.72 -18.31 13.60
C VAL A 1 1.24 -18.55 13.50
N SER A 2 0.45 -18.10 14.47
CA SER A 2 -1.01 -18.27 14.47
C SER A 2 -1.67 -17.08 13.78
N ALA A 3 -2.73 -17.32 13.02
CA ALA A 3 -3.52 -16.25 12.44
C ALA A 3 -4.31 -15.50 13.53
N ILE A 4 -4.09 -14.18 13.66
CA ILE A 4 -4.86 -13.35 14.58
C ILE A 4 -6.23 -12.98 14.02
N VAL A 5 -6.33 -12.91 12.68
CA VAL A 5 -7.58 -12.73 11.93
C VAL A 5 -7.67 -13.78 10.84
N SER A 6 -8.83 -14.39 10.70
CA SER A 6 -9.12 -15.34 9.62
C SER A 6 -10.47 -15.05 8.99
N LEU A 7 -10.51 -14.99 7.68
CA LEU A 7 -11.74 -14.93 6.89
C LEU A 7 -11.89 -16.26 6.14
N ARG A 8 -13.10 -16.79 6.10
CA ARG A 8 -13.42 -18.08 5.44
C ARG A 8 -14.63 -17.91 4.56
N GLY A 9 -14.41 -17.80 3.24
CA GLY A 9 -15.44 -17.64 2.23
C GLY A 9 -16.35 -16.43 2.48
N VAL A 10 -15.79 -15.32 2.93
CA VAL A 10 -16.57 -14.16 3.37
C VAL A 10 -17.11 -13.38 2.17
N SER A 11 -18.44 -13.21 2.13
CA SER A 11 -19.12 -12.34 1.18
C SER A 11 -19.95 -11.26 1.89
N LYS A 12 -20.01 -10.07 1.29
CA LYS A 12 -20.89 -8.98 1.73
C LYS A 12 -21.65 -8.40 0.57
N LEU A 13 -22.98 -8.50 0.66
CA LEU A 13 -23.91 -7.95 -0.31
C LEU A 13 -24.64 -6.75 0.30
N PHE A 14 -24.75 -5.68 -0.48
CA PHE A 14 -25.57 -4.52 -0.14
C PHE A 14 -26.75 -4.43 -1.12
N PRO A 15 -27.98 -4.27 -0.64
CA PRO A 15 -29.14 -4.08 -1.51
C PRO A 15 -29.04 -2.73 -2.24
N VAL A 16 -29.30 -2.72 -3.56
CA VAL A 16 -29.40 -1.47 -4.32
C VAL A 16 -30.73 -0.80 -4.00
N GLN A 17 -30.68 0.38 -3.39
CA GLN A 17 -31.88 1.21 -3.16
C GLN A 17 -32.32 1.84 -4.48
N GLY A 18 -33.51 1.50 -5.00
CA GLY A 18 -34.09 2.27 -6.12
C GLY A 18 -34.98 1.57 -7.12
N SER A 19 -35.19 0.26 -7.07
CA SER A 19 -36.07 -0.42 -8.05
C SER A 19 -37.42 -0.77 -7.44
N LYS A 20 -38.40 0.17 -7.50
CA LYS A 20 -39.82 -0.10 -7.15
C LYS A 20 -40.54 -0.98 -8.17
N ARG A 21 -39.87 -1.55 -9.21
CA ARG A 21 -40.55 -2.23 -10.31
C ARG A 21 -39.91 -3.53 -10.83
N SER A 22 -38.88 -4.07 -10.17
CA SER A 22 -38.32 -5.39 -10.56
C SER A 22 -38.27 -6.31 -9.35
N GLN A 23 -38.82 -7.53 -9.47
CA GLN A 23 -38.81 -8.57 -8.43
C GLN A 23 -37.42 -9.22 -8.23
N ARG A 24 -36.35 -8.71 -8.83
CA ARG A 24 -34.96 -9.04 -8.54
C ARG A 24 -34.32 -7.85 -7.84
N THR A 25 -34.12 -7.98 -6.54
CA THR A 25 -33.30 -7.03 -5.77
C THR A 25 -31.87 -7.18 -6.28
N GLU A 26 -31.45 -6.28 -7.14
CA GLU A 26 -30.02 -6.18 -7.51
C GLU A 26 -29.25 -5.88 -6.24
N ALA A 27 -28.24 -6.67 -5.94
CA ALA A 27 -27.34 -6.48 -4.81
C ALA A 27 -25.93 -6.24 -5.33
N VAL A 28 -25.26 -5.25 -4.75
CA VAL A 28 -23.83 -5.02 -4.99
C VAL A 28 -23.05 -5.94 -4.09
N ARG A 29 -22.25 -6.82 -4.67
CA ARG A 29 -21.33 -7.70 -3.97
C ARG A 29 -20.02 -6.93 -3.71
N ALA A 30 -19.93 -6.31 -2.54
CA ALA A 30 -18.80 -5.46 -2.17
C ALA A 30 -17.58 -6.27 -1.70
N VAL A 31 -17.81 -7.48 -1.14
CA VAL A 31 -16.78 -8.49 -0.84
C VAL A 31 -17.34 -9.81 -1.33
N ASP A 32 -16.52 -10.61 -1.99
CA ASP A 32 -16.92 -11.82 -2.70
C ASP A 32 -15.98 -13.00 -2.43
N GLU A 33 -16.46 -13.97 -1.65
CA GLU A 33 -15.78 -15.23 -1.30
C GLU A 33 -14.35 -15.07 -0.77
N VAL A 34 -14.06 -14.00 -0.02
CA VAL A 34 -12.73 -13.74 0.49
C VAL A 34 -12.33 -14.76 1.55
N THR A 35 -11.22 -15.46 1.31
CA THR A 35 -10.51 -16.30 2.28
C THR A 35 -9.12 -15.72 2.48
N LEU A 36 -8.78 -15.36 3.73
CA LEU A 36 -7.54 -14.66 4.07
C LEU A 36 -7.16 -14.96 5.51
N ASP A 37 -5.88 -15.18 5.75
CA ASP A 37 -5.28 -15.22 7.09
C ASP A 37 -4.34 -14.04 7.28
N ILE A 38 -4.43 -13.36 8.43
CA ILE A 38 -3.51 -12.32 8.87
C ILE A 38 -2.74 -12.87 10.07
N GLU A 39 -1.44 -12.98 9.93
CA GLU A 39 -0.57 -13.50 10.98
C GLU A 39 -0.35 -12.47 12.10
N GLU A 40 -0.27 -12.98 13.34
CA GLU A 40 -0.02 -12.15 14.50
C GLU A 40 1.37 -11.48 14.44
N GLY A 41 1.45 -10.20 14.82
CA GLY A 41 2.69 -9.45 14.88
C GLY A 41 3.23 -8.98 13.52
N THR A 42 2.48 -9.18 12.42
CA THR A 42 2.88 -8.73 11.09
C THR A 42 2.27 -7.37 10.72
N VAL A 43 2.84 -6.73 9.70
CA VAL A 43 2.25 -5.57 9.01
C VAL A 43 1.73 -6.03 7.65
N VAL A 44 0.42 -5.99 7.47
CA VAL A 44 -0.25 -6.45 6.24
C VAL A 44 -0.83 -5.26 5.49
N GLY A 45 -0.48 -5.13 4.21
CA GLY A 45 -1.06 -4.14 3.30
C GLY A 45 -2.26 -4.72 2.54
N ILE A 46 -3.44 -4.12 2.67
CA ILE A 46 -4.60 -4.43 1.82
C ILE A 46 -4.71 -3.33 0.77
N VAL A 47 -4.48 -3.68 -0.49
CA VAL A 47 -4.40 -2.73 -1.60
C VAL A 47 -5.42 -3.03 -2.69
N GLY A 48 -5.66 -2.05 -3.54
CA GLY A 48 -6.57 -2.16 -4.68
C GLY A 48 -7.13 -0.80 -5.07
N TYR A 49 -7.69 -0.71 -6.26
CA TYR A 49 -8.31 0.52 -6.77
C TYR A 49 -9.55 0.94 -5.96
N SER A 50 -10.04 2.16 -6.20
CA SER A 50 -11.29 2.62 -5.59
C SER A 50 -12.44 1.66 -5.98
N GLY A 51 -13.28 1.31 -5.01
CA GLY A 51 -14.36 0.35 -5.23
C GLY A 51 -13.97 -1.13 -5.13
N ALA A 52 -12.70 -1.48 -4.90
CA ALA A 52 -12.24 -2.87 -4.78
C ALA A 52 -12.79 -3.64 -3.56
N GLY A 53 -13.52 -2.98 -2.64
CA GLY A 53 -14.09 -3.62 -1.45
C GLY A 53 -13.28 -3.45 -0.17
N LYS A 54 -12.12 -2.79 -0.20
CA LYS A 54 -11.19 -2.66 0.94
C LYS A 54 -11.86 -2.12 2.22
N SER A 55 -12.55 -1.00 2.14
CA SER A 55 -13.21 -0.39 3.31
C SER A 55 -14.34 -1.27 3.87
N THR A 56 -15.02 -2.05 3.01
CA THR A 56 -16.00 -3.03 3.44
C THR A 56 -15.31 -4.18 4.18
N LEU A 57 -14.19 -4.68 3.66
CA LEU A 57 -13.41 -5.71 4.31
C LEU A 57 -12.96 -5.27 5.72
N VAL A 58 -12.44 -4.04 5.86
CA VAL A 58 -12.05 -3.48 7.18
C VAL A 58 -13.22 -3.44 8.16
N ARG A 59 -14.41 -3.05 7.67
CA ARG A 59 -15.62 -3.04 8.52
C ARG A 59 -16.08 -4.43 8.94
N LEU A 60 -15.79 -5.44 8.14
CA LEU A 60 -15.99 -6.84 8.51
C LEU A 60 -14.98 -7.29 9.57
N LEU A 61 -13.69 -6.91 9.43
CA LEU A 61 -12.62 -7.26 10.37
C LEU A 61 -12.88 -6.68 11.77
N ASN A 62 -13.42 -5.49 11.87
CA ASN A 62 -13.71 -4.85 13.17
C ASN A 62 -15.16 -5.07 13.66
N GLY A 63 -15.94 -5.91 12.97
CA GLY A 63 -17.32 -6.22 13.32
C GLY A 63 -18.29 -5.03 13.23
N LEU A 64 -17.95 -3.96 12.49
CA LEU A 64 -18.89 -2.86 12.16
C LEU A 64 -19.89 -3.27 11.10
N GLU A 65 -19.50 -4.19 10.21
CA GLU A 65 -20.37 -4.88 9.27
C GLU A 65 -20.39 -6.36 9.58
N ARG A 66 -21.51 -7.01 9.29
CA ARG A 66 -21.62 -8.46 9.37
C ARG A 66 -21.50 -9.06 7.97
N PRO A 67 -20.82 -10.20 7.80
CA PRO A 67 -20.80 -10.89 6.53
C PRO A 67 -22.22 -11.34 6.17
N THR A 68 -22.52 -11.40 4.88
CA THR A 68 -23.76 -12.03 4.36
C THR A 68 -23.59 -13.54 4.30
N GLU A 69 -22.37 -13.97 3.95
CA GLU A 69 -21.97 -15.37 3.86
C GLU A 69 -20.55 -15.53 4.42
N GLY A 70 -20.22 -16.74 4.87
CA GLY A 70 -18.90 -17.06 5.42
C GLY A 70 -18.70 -16.58 6.87
N HIS A 71 -17.47 -16.71 7.35
CA HIS A 71 -17.13 -16.49 8.75
C HIS A 71 -15.88 -15.61 8.91
N VAL A 72 -15.91 -14.72 9.91
CA VAL A 72 -14.79 -13.86 10.32
C VAL A 72 -14.37 -14.26 11.74
N TYR A 73 -13.11 -14.63 11.88
CA TYR A 73 -12.52 -15.00 13.17
C TYR A 73 -11.52 -13.92 13.59
N VAL A 74 -11.58 -13.48 14.84
CA VAL A 74 -10.60 -12.60 15.47
C VAL A 74 -10.10 -13.28 16.73
N LYS A 75 -8.79 -13.52 16.83
CA LYS A 75 -8.16 -14.27 17.93
C LYS A 75 -8.84 -15.64 18.15
N GLY A 76 -9.16 -16.34 17.07
CA GLY A 76 -9.85 -17.64 17.09
C GLY A 76 -11.34 -17.58 17.41
N GLN A 77 -11.92 -16.43 17.77
CA GLN A 77 -13.34 -16.28 18.02
C GLN A 77 -14.09 -15.89 16.75
N ASP A 78 -15.13 -16.67 16.39
CA ASP A 78 -16.07 -16.28 15.32
C ASP A 78 -16.88 -15.06 15.75
N ILE A 79 -16.72 -13.95 15.01
CA ILE A 79 -17.42 -12.68 15.30
C ILE A 79 -18.63 -12.43 14.39
N SER A 80 -18.88 -13.30 13.40
CA SER A 80 -19.88 -13.11 12.34
C SER A 80 -21.29 -12.94 12.88
N SER A 81 -21.65 -13.66 13.94
CA SER A 81 -22.99 -13.71 14.52
C SER A 81 -23.05 -13.18 15.97
N LEU A 82 -21.96 -12.66 16.52
CA LEU A 82 -21.93 -12.20 17.90
C LEU A 82 -22.94 -11.06 18.17
N PRO A 83 -23.57 -11.06 19.36
CA PRO A 83 -24.38 -9.93 19.80
C PRO A 83 -23.49 -8.68 20.04
N GLU A 84 -24.11 -7.48 19.91
CA GLU A 84 -23.41 -6.20 19.99
C GLU A 84 -22.59 -6.03 21.30
N SER A 85 -23.09 -6.57 22.41
CA SER A 85 -22.39 -6.54 23.70
C SER A 85 -21.05 -7.29 23.69
N GLN A 86 -20.96 -8.39 22.91
CA GLN A 86 -19.71 -9.14 22.74
C GLN A 86 -18.82 -8.50 21.68
N LEU A 87 -19.40 -7.99 20.58
CA LEU A 87 -18.63 -7.25 19.56
C LEU A 87 -17.92 -6.02 20.13
N ARG A 88 -18.53 -5.33 21.13
CA ARG A 88 -17.85 -4.24 21.84
C ARG A 88 -16.58 -4.67 22.54
N LYS A 89 -16.54 -5.89 23.10
CA LYS A 89 -15.34 -6.44 23.74
C LYS A 89 -14.26 -6.75 22.70
N VAL A 90 -14.65 -7.34 21.57
CA VAL A 90 -13.71 -7.58 20.45
C VAL A 90 -13.14 -6.26 19.92
N ARG A 91 -14.01 -5.27 19.68
CA ARG A 91 -13.58 -3.93 19.21
C ARG A 91 -12.68 -3.19 20.18
N ALA A 92 -12.74 -3.47 21.47
CA ALA A 92 -11.81 -2.89 22.46
C ALA A 92 -10.36 -3.35 22.25
N GLY A 93 -10.15 -4.53 21.65
CA GLY A 93 -8.84 -5.07 21.26
C GLY A 93 -8.41 -4.69 19.85
N ILE A 94 -9.20 -3.86 19.13
CA ILE A 94 -8.90 -3.40 17.77
C ILE A 94 -8.81 -1.87 17.77
N GLY A 95 -7.63 -1.32 17.52
CA GLY A 95 -7.45 0.11 17.29
C GLY A 95 -7.78 0.48 15.86
N MET A 96 -8.31 1.68 15.63
CA MET A 96 -8.61 2.16 14.28
C MET A 96 -8.10 3.58 14.06
N ILE A 97 -7.33 3.75 13.00
CA ILE A 97 -6.84 5.02 12.48
C ILE A 97 -7.62 5.32 11.21
N PHE A 98 -8.15 6.54 11.10
CA PHE A 98 -9.03 6.96 10.01
C PHE A 98 -8.34 7.96 9.10
N GLN A 99 -8.70 7.96 7.83
CA GLN A 99 -8.23 8.90 6.81
C GLN A 99 -8.41 10.37 7.22
N GLN A 100 -9.57 10.73 7.77
CA GLN A 100 -9.91 12.11 8.19
C GLN A 100 -9.66 12.35 9.69
N PHE A 101 -8.74 11.61 10.32
CA PHE A 101 -8.38 11.69 11.75
C PHE A 101 -9.55 11.42 12.72
N ASN A 102 -10.78 11.79 12.41
CA ASN A 102 -11.99 11.63 13.19
C ASN A 102 -11.84 12.05 14.68
N LEU A 103 -11.12 13.15 14.93
CA LEU A 103 -10.89 13.65 16.28
C LEU A 103 -12.13 14.36 16.83
N LEU A 104 -12.36 14.20 18.11
CA LEU A 104 -13.41 14.92 18.87
C LEU A 104 -13.01 16.38 18.97
N LYS A 105 -13.62 17.24 18.14
CA LYS A 105 -13.26 18.67 18.01
C LYS A 105 -13.52 19.48 19.30
N SER A 106 -14.42 19.01 20.16
CA SER A 106 -14.75 19.61 21.46
C SER A 106 -13.84 19.17 22.60
N ARG A 107 -12.88 18.28 22.35
CA ARG A 107 -11.93 17.76 23.33
C ARG A 107 -10.52 18.15 22.96
N THR A 108 -9.67 18.34 23.98
CA THR A 108 -8.23 18.51 23.81
C THR A 108 -7.58 17.23 23.26
N VAL A 109 -6.30 17.27 22.92
CA VAL A 109 -5.48 16.10 22.57
C VAL A 109 -5.56 15.06 23.70
N PHE A 110 -5.26 15.47 24.94
CA PHE A 110 -5.44 14.61 26.11
C PHE A 110 -6.83 13.99 26.17
N GLY A 111 -7.87 14.81 25.99
CA GLY A 111 -9.27 14.36 26.03
C GLY A 111 -9.64 13.36 24.94
N ASN A 112 -9.04 13.47 23.75
CA ASN A 112 -9.21 12.52 22.66
C ASN A 112 -8.61 11.15 23.00
N VAL A 113 -7.38 11.11 23.51
CA VAL A 113 -6.69 9.87 23.87
C VAL A 113 -7.29 9.23 25.13
N ALA A 114 -7.72 10.03 26.11
CA ALA A 114 -8.38 9.55 27.32
C ALA A 114 -9.78 8.98 27.07
N TYR A 115 -10.43 9.32 25.96
CA TYR A 115 -11.83 8.95 25.72
C TYR A 115 -12.04 7.42 25.63
N PRO A 116 -11.29 6.65 24.83
CA PRO A 116 -11.45 5.20 24.80
C PRO A 116 -11.22 4.53 26.14
N LEU A 117 -10.24 5.01 26.93
CA LEU A 117 -9.97 4.47 28.27
C LEU A 117 -11.16 4.65 29.22
N LYS A 118 -11.80 5.85 29.16
CA LYS A 118 -13.02 6.12 29.94
C LYS A 118 -14.18 5.22 29.54
N VAL A 119 -14.36 5.00 28.23
CA VAL A 119 -15.43 4.13 27.68
C VAL A 119 -15.15 2.67 28.08
N ALA A 120 -13.90 2.25 28.13
CA ALA A 120 -13.48 0.92 28.58
C ALA A 120 -13.52 0.74 30.10
N GLY A 121 -13.87 1.78 30.87
CA GLY A 121 -14.02 1.70 32.33
C GLY A 121 -12.70 1.69 33.10
N TRP A 122 -11.62 2.23 32.54
CA TRP A 122 -10.32 2.29 33.23
C TRP A 122 -10.41 3.09 34.53
N PRO A 123 -9.68 2.68 35.56
CA PRO A 123 -9.55 3.44 36.82
C PRO A 123 -9.02 4.85 36.53
N LYS A 124 -9.63 5.87 37.13
CA LYS A 124 -9.31 7.27 36.86
C LYS A 124 -7.83 7.61 37.05
N GLU A 125 -7.21 7.01 38.06
CA GLU A 125 -5.80 7.18 38.41
C GLU A 125 -4.84 6.60 37.36
N LYS A 126 -5.26 5.63 36.56
CA LYS A 126 -4.46 5.02 35.50
C LYS A 126 -4.58 5.73 34.15
N ILE A 127 -5.64 6.54 33.97
CA ILE A 127 -5.90 7.21 32.67
C ILE A 127 -4.82 8.25 32.37
N LYS A 128 -4.48 9.11 33.36
CA LYS A 128 -3.50 10.19 33.13
C LYS A 128 -2.12 9.65 32.74
N PRO A 129 -1.50 8.74 33.52
CA PRO A 129 -0.20 8.18 33.17
C PRO A 129 -0.20 7.51 31.79
N ARG A 130 -1.26 6.75 31.45
CA ARG A 130 -1.36 6.08 30.15
C ARG A 130 -1.45 7.05 28.99
N VAL A 131 -2.20 8.14 29.14
CA VAL A 131 -2.30 9.17 28.09
C VAL A 131 -0.96 9.89 27.90
N GLU A 132 -0.27 10.25 28.99
CA GLU A 132 1.03 10.91 28.94
C GLU A 132 2.07 10.00 28.24
N GLU A 133 2.15 8.73 28.60
CA GLU A 133 2.97 7.71 27.94
C GLU A 133 2.73 7.65 26.44
N LEU A 134 1.46 7.58 26.02
CA LEU A 134 1.11 7.49 24.60
C LEU A 134 1.42 8.77 23.82
N LEU A 135 1.19 9.94 24.44
CA LEU A 135 1.53 11.22 23.79
C LEU A 135 3.04 11.41 23.63
N GLU A 136 3.81 10.92 24.59
CA GLU A 136 5.27 10.89 24.48
C GLU A 136 5.71 9.89 23.41
N PHE A 137 5.16 8.68 23.40
CA PHE A 137 5.42 7.67 22.39
C PHE A 137 5.19 8.18 20.97
N VAL A 138 4.09 8.91 20.70
CA VAL A 138 3.83 9.46 19.37
C VAL A 138 4.48 10.83 19.13
N GLY A 139 5.21 11.39 20.12
CA GLY A 139 6.00 12.62 19.99
C GLY A 139 5.20 13.92 19.92
N ILE A 140 4.10 14.03 20.72
CA ILE A 140 3.26 15.24 20.80
C ILE A 140 2.82 15.57 22.23
N ALA A 141 3.63 15.21 23.23
CA ALA A 141 3.32 15.45 24.65
C ALA A 141 3.11 16.96 24.96
N ASP A 142 3.86 17.86 24.30
CA ASP A 142 3.73 19.32 24.42
C ASP A 142 2.38 19.87 23.97
N LYS A 143 1.61 19.08 23.19
CA LYS A 143 0.30 19.46 22.65
C LYS A 143 -0.88 18.92 23.46
N ALA A 144 -0.66 18.26 24.61
CA ALA A 144 -1.71 17.60 25.41
C ALA A 144 -2.93 18.49 25.71
N GLY A 145 -2.71 19.78 26.01
CA GLY A 145 -3.75 20.77 26.26
C GLY A 145 -4.37 21.42 25.02
N SER A 146 -3.83 21.17 23.83
CA SER A 146 -4.28 21.80 22.58
C SER A 146 -5.56 21.15 22.06
N TYR A 147 -6.36 21.90 21.28
CA TYR A 147 -7.52 21.38 20.56
C TYR A 147 -7.13 21.00 19.13
N PRO A 148 -7.83 20.00 18.49
CA PRO A 148 -7.51 19.52 17.15
C PRO A 148 -7.36 20.61 16.09
N ARG A 149 -8.17 21.67 16.15
CA ARG A 149 -8.14 22.81 15.21
C ARG A 149 -6.82 23.61 15.21
N ARG A 150 -5.98 23.42 16.23
CA ARG A 150 -4.69 24.11 16.39
C ARG A 150 -3.50 23.23 15.97
N LEU A 151 -3.77 22.06 15.43
CA LEU A 151 -2.77 21.06 15.08
C LEU A 151 -2.61 20.97 13.56
N SER A 152 -1.39 20.71 13.10
CA SER A 152 -1.13 20.30 11.70
C SER A 152 -1.76 18.94 11.41
N GLY A 153 -1.93 18.57 10.12
CA GLY A 153 -2.45 17.28 9.71
C GLY A 153 -1.68 16.10 10.34
N GLY A 154 -0.35 16.15 10.30
CA GLY A 154 0.50 15.14 10.91
C GLY A 154 0.36 15.04 12.43
N GLN A 155 0.22 16.18 13.12
CA GLN A 155 -0.07 16.18 14.56
C GLN A 155 -1.45 15.59 14.86
N GLN A 156 -2.48 15.91 14.06
CA GLN A 156 -3.80 15.31 14.21
C GLN A 156 -3.75 13.80 14.01
N GLN A 157 -2.96 13.32 13.03
CA GLN A 157 -2.76 11.90 12.78
C GLN A 157 -2.09 11.20 13.97
N ARG A 158 -1.05 11.80 14.55
CA ARG A 158 -0.40 11.28 15.76
C ARG A 158 -1.36 11.20 16.95
N VAL A 159 -2.28 12.17 17.12
CA VAL A 159 -3.37 12.07 18.12
C VAL A 159 -4.30 10.90 17.80
N GLY A 160 -4.68 10.70 16.54
CA GLY A 160 -5.49 9.57 16.08
C GLY A 160 -4.84 8.23 16.40
N ILE A 161 -3.53 8.12 16.15
CA ILE A 161 -2.72 6.94 16.48
C ILE A 161 -2.68 6.70 18.00
N ALA A 162 -2.34 7.72 18.80
CA ALA A 162 -2.33 7.62 20.26
C ALA A 162 -3.69 7.17 20.82
N ARG A 163 -4.79 7.70 20.28
CA ARG A 163 -6.15 7.31 20.64
C ARG A 163 -6.43 5.84 20.28
N ALA A 164 -5.99 5.39 19.11
CA ALA A 164 -6.15 4.00 18.67
C ALA A 164 -5.38 3.02 19.56
N LEU A 165 -4.23 3.42 20.09
CA LEU A 165 -3.38 2.63 20.98
C LEU A 165 -3.83 2.66 22.46
N ALA A 166 -4.83 3.46 22.83
CA ALA A 166 -5.18 3.73 24.22
C ALA A 166 -5.42 2.45 25.03
N ASN A 167 -6.22 1.52 24.50
CA ASN A 167 -6.57 0.25 25.13
C ASN A 167 -5.54 -0.88 24.92
N ALA A 168 -4.32 -0.58 24.46
CA ALA A 168 -3.32 -1.58 24.11
C ALA A 168 -3.88 -2.67 23.16
N PRO A 169 -4.31 -2.30 21.94
CA PRO A 169 -4.94 -3.24 21.03
C PRO A 169 -3.96 -4.25 20.46
N ASP A 170 -4.42 -5.49 20.24
CA ASP A 170 -3.66 -6.52 19.54
C ASP A 170 -3.60 -6.27 18.02
N ILE A 171 -4.61 -5.57 17.48
CA ILE A 171 -4.77 -5.28 16.05
C ILE A 171 -4.95 -3.78 15.86
N LEU A 172 -4.23 -3.18 14.93
CA LEU A 172 -4.34 -1.78 14.51
C LEU A 172 -4.73 -1.72 13.05
N LEU A 173 -5.93 -1.23 12.76
CA LEU A 173 -6.42 -1.01 11.40
C LEU A 173 -6.14 0.45 11.00
N ALA A 174 -5.35 0.65 9.95
CA ALA A 174 -4.99 1.97 9.42
C ALA A 174 -5.67 2.16 8.05
N ASP A 175 -6.84 2.82 8.05
CA ASP A 175 -7.64 3.05 6.86
C ASP A 175 -7.23 4.37 6.21
N GLU A 176 -6.47 4.27 5.09
CA GLU A 176 -5.90 5.39 4.33
C GLU A 176 -5.23 6.47 5.22
N ALA A 177 -4.47 6.00 6.21
CA ALA A 177 -3.92 6.83 7.28
C ALA A 177 -2.92 7.91 6.81
N THR A 178 -2.48 7.89 5.57
CA THR A 178 -1.47 8.79 4.99
C THR A 178 -1.97 9.65 3.84
N SER A 179 -3.13 9.33 3.26
CA SER A 179 -3.61 9.95 2.01
C SER A 179 -3.87 11.47 2.08
N ALA A 180 -4.01 12.04 3.29
CA ALA A 180 -4.23 13.47 3.51
C ALA A 180 -2.97 14.21 4.00
N LEU A 181 -1.80 13.57 3.93
CA LEU A 181 -0.54 14.09 4.46
C LEU A 181 0.45 14.41 3.34
N ASP A 182 1.36 15.32 3.62
CA ASP A 182 2.52 15.57 2.75
C ASP A 182 3.52 14.39 2.80
N PRO A 183 4.42 14.26 1.81
CA PRO A 183 5.34 13.12 1.72
C PRO A 183 6.29 12.95 2.92
N GLU A 184 6.71 14.02 3.57
CA GLU A 184 7.59 13.95 4.74
C GLU A 184 6.84 13.45 5.96
N THR A 185 5.67 14.04 6.22
CA THR A 185 4.76 13.60 7.29
C THR A 185 4.30 12.16 7.08
N THR A 186 4.04 11.75 5.83
CA THR A 186 3.71 10.35 5.48
C THR A 186 4.80 9.40 5.96
N ARG A 187 6.07 9.65 5.61
CA ARG A 187 7.20 8.82 6.05
C ARG A 187 7.29 8.72 7.57
N ASP A 188 7.07 9.82 8.29
CA ASP A 188 7.09 9.82 9.75
C ASP A 188 5.97 8.97 10.35
N VAL A 189 4.76 9.03 9.78
CA VAL A 189 3.63 8.20 10.21
C VAL A 189 3.91 6.72 9.92
N LEU A 190 4.49 6.38 8.76
CA LEU A 190 4.85 5.01 8.41
C LEU A 190 5.92 4.45 9.36
N ARG A 191 6.95 5.23 9.69
CA ARG A 191 7.95 4.84 10.69
C ARG A 191 7.30 4.61 12.06
N LEU A 192 6.34 5.46 12.46
CA LEU A 192 5.61 5.28 13.71
C LEU A 192 4.77 4.00 13.70
N LEU A 193 4.06 3.67 12.62
CA LEU A 193 3.32 2.41 12.48
C LEU A 193 4.25 1.20 12.57
N ARG A 194 5.42 1.24 11.91
CA ARG A 194 6.41 0.16 12.00
C ARG A 194 7.00 0.04 13.41
N ARG A 195 7.21 1.16 14.09
CA ARG A 195 7.65 1.18 15.50
C ARG A 195 6.61 0.58 16.43
N ILE A 196 5.32 0.89 16.24
CA ILE A 196 4.20 0.28 16.98
C ILE A 196 4.22 -1.25 16.82
N ASN A 197 4.36 -1.72 15.58
CA ASN A 197 4.45 -3.16 15.33
C ASN A 197 5.65 -3.80 16.04
N LYS A 198 6.84 -3.22 15.91
CA LYS A 198 8.08 -3.79 16.47
C LYS A 198 8.17 -3.72 17.99
N GLU A 199 7.80 -2.60 18.61
CA GLU A 199 7.97 -2.35 20.04
C GLU A 199 6.78 -2.86 20.88
N LEU A 200 5.56 -2.79 20.31
CA LEU A 200 4.35 -3.21 21.03
C LEU A 200 3.83 -4.59 20.61
N GLY A 201 4.41 -5.21 19.56
CA GLY A 201 3.95 -6.50 19.03
C GLY A 201 2.58 -6.44 18.36
N THR A 202 2.02 -5.24 18.14
CA THR A 202 0.69 -5.05 17.56
C THR A 202 0.68 -5.46 16.09
N THR A 203 -0.28 -6.27 15.66
CA THR A 203 -0.53 -6.56 14.25
C THR A 203 -1.11 -5.33 13.57
N VAL A 204 -0.52 -4.89 12.47
CA VAL A 204 -0.96 -3.69 11.76
C VAL A 204 -1.53 -4.07 10.41
N VAL A 205 -2.76 -3.63 10.13
CA VAL A 205 -3.40 -3.79 8.81
C VAL A 205 -3.53 -2.42 8.18
N VAL A 206 -2.78 -2.20 7.11
CA VAL A 206 -2.76 -0.92 6.37
C VAL A 206 -3.61 -1.05 5.13
N ILE A 207 -4.61 -0.20 5.02
CA ILE A 207 -5.45 -0.09 3.84
C ILE A 207 -4.98 1.13 3.05
N THR A 208 -4.60 0.90 1.81
CA THR A 208 -4.11 1.99 0.96
C THR A 208 -4.30 1.68 -0.53
N HIS A 209 -4.27 2.70 -1.34
CA HIS A 209 -4.10 2.60 -2.79
C HIS A 209 -2.68 3.03 -3.22
N GLU A 210 -1.78 3.29 -2.26
CA GLU A 210 -0.44 3.80 -2.48
C GLU A 210 0.60 2.70 -2.29
N MET A 211 1.18 2.21 -3.39
CA MET A 211 2.15 1.10 -3.35
C MET A 211 3.45 1.44 -2.63
N HIS A 212 3.85 2.72 -2.61
CA HIS A 212 5.03 3.12 -1.85
C HIS A 212 4.87 2.87 -0.34
N VAL A 213 3.64 3.01 0.20
CA VAL A 213 3.32 2.69 1.60
C VAL A 213 3.53 1.20 1.88
N VAL A 214 3.01 0.35 0.98
CA VAL A 214 3.17 -1.11 1.10
C VAL A 214 4.63 -1.51 1.09
N ARG A 215 5.38 -0.99 0.12
CA ARG A 215 6.81 -1.24 -0.03
C ARG A 215 7.61 -0.86 1.22
N GLU A 216 7.26 0.27 1.86
CA GLU A 216 8.02 0.83 2.97
C GLU A 216 7.82 0.06 4.28
N ILE A 217 6.59 -0.40 4.57
CA ILE A 217 6.31 -0.96 5.91
C ILE A 217 5.66 -2.33 5.95
N CYS A 218 5.07 -2.85 4.85
CA CYS A 218 4.31 -4.10 4.92
C CYS A 218 5.20 -5.33 4.77
N ASP A 219 4.94 -6.35 5.59
CA ASP A 219 5.56 -7.67 5.49
C ASP A 219 4.87 -8.51 4.41
N THR A 220 3.54 -8.38 4.33
CA THR A 220 2.68 -9.10 3.38
C THR A 220 1.75 -8.10 2.69
N VAL A 221 1.39 -8.39 1.45
CA VAL A 221 0.41 -7.62 0.68
C VAL A 221 -0.74 -8.51 0.22
N VAL A 222 -1.95 -7.96 0.24
CA VAL A 222 -3.18 -8.56 -0.24
C VAL A 222 -3.78 -7.63 -1.28
N MET A 223 -3.81 -8.06 -2.54
CA MET A 223 -4.37 -7.30 -3.65
C MET A 223 -5.84 -7.63 -3.81
N MET A 224 -6.69 -6.62 -3.78
CA MET A 224 -8.13 -6.74 -4.00
C MET A 224 -8.56 -6.08 -5.31
N GLU A 225 -9.44 -6.79 -6.04
CA GLU A 225 -10.12 -6.28 -7.21
C GLU A 225 -11.57 -6.80 -7.22
N SER A 226 -12.54 -5.91 -7.46
CA SER A 226 -13.97 -6.26 -7.58
C SER A 226 -14.51 -7.11 -6.42
N GLY A 227 -14.09 -6.82 -5.20
CA GLY A 227 -14.51 -7.53 -3.98
C GLY A 227 -13.75 -8.81 -3.68
N ARG A 228 -12.84 -9.27 -4.53
CA ARG A 228 -12.07 -10.51 -4.39
C ARG A 228 -10.62 -10.23 -4.06
N VAL A 229 -9.97 -11.17 -3.38
CA VAL A 229 -8.52 -11.23 -3.29
C VAL A 229 -7.99 -11.90 -4.55
N VAL A 230 -7.25 -11.15 -5.37
CA VAL A 230 -6.69 -11.66 -6.65
C VAL A 230 -5.25 -12.14 -6.48
N GLU A 231 -4.54 -11.61 -5.49
CA GLU A 231 -3.17 -12.04 -5.17
C GLU A 231 -2.84 -11.70 -3.72
N SER A 232 -2.05 -12.55 -3.06
CA SER A 232 -1.51 -12.27 -1.73
C SER A 232 -0.20 -13.01 -1.50
N GLY A 233 0.69 -12.41 -0.70
CA GLY A 233 1.97 -13.02 -0.37
C GLY A 233 2.94 -12.05 0.30
N PRO A 234 4.17 -12.49 0.59
CA PRO A 234 5.25 -11.61 1.05
C PRO A 234 5.44 -10.44 0.09
N THR A 235 5.60 -9.24 0.63
CA THR A 235 5.66 -8.01 -0.18
C THR A 235 6.72 -8.10 -1.27
N TYR A 236 7.93 -8.54 -0.94
CA TYR A 236 8.99 -8.70 -1.94
C TYR A 236 8.58 -9.62 -3.09
N SER A 237 7.99 -10.79 -2.78
CA SER A 237 7.61 -11.78 -3.80
C SER A 237 6.56 -11.25 -4.76
N VAL A 238 5.53 -10.56 -4.24
CA VAL A 238 4.47 -9.97 -5.06
C VAL A 238 4.99 -8.82 -5.93
N PHE A 239 5.99 -8.07 -5.44
CA PHE A 239 6.62 -7.01 -6.23
C PHE A 239 7.59 -7.54 -7.28
N ALA A 240 8.31 -8.63 -6.98
CA ALA A 240 9.29 -9.24 -7.88
C ALA A 240 8.64 -10.06 -9.00
N ASP A 241 7.53 -10.74 -8.70
CA ASP A 241 6.82 -11.63 -9.63
C ASP A 241 5.29 -11.47 -9.47
N PRO A 242 4.74 -10.31 -9.90
CA PRO A 242 3.30 -10.08 -9.84
C PRO A 242 2.56 -10.94 -10.86
N ARG A 243 1.62 -11.78 -10.37
CA ARG A 243 0.95 -12.80 -11.19
C ARG A 243 -0.32 -12.31 -11.86
N SER A 244 -1.09 -11.43 -11.18
CA SER A 244 -2.32 -10.89 -11.76
C SER A 244 -2.06 -9.59 -12.52
N ASP A 245 -2.81 -9.34 -13.60
CA ASP A 245 -2.73 -8.10 -14.38
C ASP A 245 -2.93 -6.85 -13.51
N SER A 246 -3.81 -6.96 -12.51
CA SER A 246 -4.07 -5.87 -11.57
C SER A 246 -2.86 -5.59 -10.69
N THR A 247 -2.19 -6.65 -10.20
CA THR A 247 -0.97 -6.50 -9.40
C THR A 247 0.16 -5.93 -10.26
N GLN A 248 0.33 -6.41 -11.50
CA GLN A 248 1.35 -5.90 -12.42
C GLN A 248 1.19 -4.39 -12.64
N ARG A 249 -0.03 -3.95 -12.98
CA ARG A 249 -0.34 -2.51 -13.12
C ARG A 249 -0.10 -1.71 -11.85
N PHE A 250 -0.38 -2.31 -10.68
CA PHE A 250 -0.20 -1.64 -9.39
C PHE A 250 1.29 -1.52 -9.03
N VAL A 251 2.05 -2.60 -9.19
CA VAL A 251 3.49 -2.64 -8.93
C VAL A 251 4.26 -1.71 -9.85
N SER A 252 3.89 -1.62 -11.14
CA SER A 252 4.55 -0.73 -12.12
C SER A 252 4.50 0.75 -11.73
N THR A 253 3.55 1.18 -10.87
CA THR A 253 3.50 2.55 -10.34
C THR A 253 4.51 2.83 -9.24
N ALA A 254 5.05 1.81 -8.60
CA ALA A 254 5.91 1.93 -7.41
C ALA A 254 7.36 1.48 -7.63
N VAL A 255 7.58 0.63 -8.60
CA VAL A 255 8.91 0.20 -9.04
C VAL A 255 9.20 0.92 -10.35
N HIS A 256 10.33 1.63 -10.42
CA HIS A 256 10.75 2.27 -11.66
C HIS A 256 11.00 1.17 -12.70
N GLY A 257 10.04 1.05 -13.63
CA GLY A 257 9.99 -0.03 -14.59
C GLY A 257 10.73 0.31 -15.90
N THR A 258 10.40 -0.44 -16.93
CA THR A 258 10.83 -0.21 -18.32
C THR A 258 10.38 1.18 -18.79
N PRO A 259 11.15 1.83 -19.66
CA PRO A 259 10.81 3.14 -20.21
C PRO A 259 9.55 3.04 -21.07
N GLY A 260 8.64 4.01 -20.94
CA GLY A 260 7.48 4.09 -21.83
C GLY A 260 7.86 4.44 -23.27
N PRO A 261 6.97 4.22 -24.27
CA PRO A 261 7.25 4.38 -25.70
C PRO A 261 7.90 5.71 -26.10
N ASP A 262 7.43 6.82 -25.53
CA ASP A 262 8.00 8.15 -25.78
C ASP A 262 9.43 8.27 -25.22
N THR A 263 9.71 7.64 -24.10
CA THR A 263 11.04 7.61 -23.48
C THR A 263 11.97 6.74 -24.29
N VAL A 264 11.52 5.55 -24.75
CA VAL A 264 12.28 4.67 -25.64
C VAL A 264 12.67 5.41 -26.94
N SER A 265 11.73 6.12 -27.59
CA SER A 265 12.00 6.88 -28.80
C SER A 265 13.05 7.98 -28.58
N ARG A 266 12.99 8.68 -27.44
CA ARG A 266 13.98 9.69 -27.08
C ARG A 266 15.34 9.09 -26.76
N LEU A 267 15.38 7.97 -26.04
CA LEU A 267 16.63 7.26 -25.72
C LEU A 267 17.28 6.70 -26.98
N ALA A 268 16.53 6.07 -27.89
CA ALA A 268 17.03 5.56 -29.15
C ALA A 268 17.61 6.65 -30.06
N ALA A 269 17.09 7.88 -30.01
CA ALA A 269 17.65 9.01 -30.75
C ALA A 269 19.00 9.49 -30.15
N ALA A 270 19.21 9.33 -28.83
CA ALA A 270 20.43 9.77 -28.14
C ALA A 270 21.49 8.68 -28.01
N HIS A 271 21.10 7.41 -28.11
CA HIS A 271 21.93 6.23 -27.87
C HIS A 271 21.87 5.30 -29.08
N PRO A 272 22.94 5.21 -29.90
CA PRO A 272 22.94 4.44 -31.15
C PRO A 272 23.04 2.93 -30.94
N GLY A 273 23.36 2.48 -29.72
CA GLY A 273 23.44 1.05 -29.36
C GLY A 273 22.07 0.40 -29.21
N GLN A 274 22.05 -0.90 -28.94
CA GLN A 274 20.81 -1.61 -28.65
C GLN A 274 20.33 -1.25 -27.24
N LEU A 275 19.08 -0.84 -27.10
CA LEU A 275 18.47 -0.57 -25.80
C LEU A 275 17.83 -1.84 -25.26
N VAL A 276 18.22 -2.23 -24.04
CA VAL A 276 17.71 -3.44 -23.38
C VAL A 276 17.41 -3.15 -21.91
N SER A 277 16.20 -3.46 -21.49
CA SER A 277 15.80 -3.41 -20.09
C SER A 277 16.05 -4.76 -19.42
N VAL A 278 16.74 -4.73 -18.29
CA VAL A 278 17.14 -5.92 -17.50
C VAL A 278 16.58 -5.78 -16.09
N GLY A 279 15.87 -6.81 -15.64
CA GLY A 279 15.38 -6.91 -14.26
C GLY A 279 16.54 -7.06 -13.27
N ILE A 280 16.54 -6.25 -12.23
CA ILE A 280 17.52 -6.31 -11.14
C ILE A 280 16.84 -6.89 -9.90
N SER A 281 17.41 -7.94 -9.33
CA SER A 281 16.88 -8.64 -8.15
C SER A 281 18.04 -9.29 -7.37
N GLU A 282 17.73 -10.01 -6.30
CA GLU A 282 18.74 -10.82 -5.59
C GLU A 282 19.35 -11.91 -6.47
N ALA A 283 18.56 -12.49 -7.40
CA ALA A 283 19.03 -13.51 -8.34
C ALA A 283 19.91 -12.89 -9.44
N ALA A 284 19.62 -11.66 -9.85
CA ALA A 284 20.36 -10.92 -10.87
C ALA A 284 20.76 -9.52 -10.36
N PRO A 285 21.71 -9.44 -9.42
CA PRO A 285 22.20 -8.15 -8.93
C PRO A 285 23.02 -7.43 -9.98
N THR A 286 23.08 -6.09 -9.93
CA THR A 286 23.80 -5.25 -10.90
C THR A 286 25.23 -5.73 -11.21
N PRO A 287 26.06 -6.19 -10.22
CA PRO A 287 27.39 -6.71 -10.53
C PRO A 287 27.37 -7.96 -11.39
N LEU A 288 26.40 -8.87 -11.23
CA LEU A 288 26.27 -10.05 -12.08
C LEU A 288 25.93 -9.66 -13.52
N VAL A 289 24.97 -8.75 -13.69
CA VAL A 289 24.56 -8.24 -15.01
C VAL A 289 25.77 -7.60 -15.74
N ALA A 290 26.49 -6.72 -15.04
CA ALA A 290 27.68 -6.08 -15.59
C ALA A 290 28.79 -7.09 -15.97
N ALA A 291 29.08 -8.08 -15.10
CA ALA A 291 30.07 -9.11 -15.35
C ALA A 291 29.68 -10.03 -16.52
N THR A 292 28.37 -10.26 -16.74
CA THR A 292 27.89 -11.03 -17.90
C THR A 292 28.15 -10.26 -19.20
N PHE A 293 27.82 -8.97 -19.25
CA PHE A 293 28.16 -8.16 -20.44
C PHE A 293 29.65 -8.12 -20.73
N GLU A 294 30.50 -7.92 -19.71
CA GLU A 294 31.95 -7.90 -19.84
C GLU A 294 32.51 -9.24 -20.36
N ARG A 295 32.00 -10.37 -19.85
CA ARG A 295 32.41 -11.74 -20.25
C ARG A 295 32.14 -12.01 -21.73
N HIS A 296 31.06 -11.49 -22.26
CA HIS A 296 30.67 -11.59 -23.66
C HIS A 296 31.31 -10.51 -24.55
N GLY A 297 32.12 -9.61 -23.99
CA GLY A 297 32.73 -8.49 -24.73
C GLY A 297 31.72 -7.44 -25.19
N VAL A 298 30.62 -7.30 -24.47
CA VAL A 298 29.57 -6.31 -24.75
C VAL A 298 29.82 -5.05 -23.91
N GLY A 299 29.95 -3.90 -24.57
CA GLY A 299 29.95 -2.62 -23.88
C GLY A 299 28.56 -2.29 -23.38
N SER A 300 28.45 -1.86 -22.12
CA SER A 300 27.16 -1.55 -21.52
C SER A 300 27.17 -0.22 -20.76
N SER A 301 26.13 0.57 -20.92
CA SER A 301 25.93 1.83 -20.20
C SER A 301 24.48 1.92 -19.73
N VAL A 302 24.26 2.25 -18.45
CA VAL A 302 22.90 2.47 -17.92
C VAL A 302 22.39 3.81 -18.43
N VAL A 303 21.26 3.80 -19.12
CA VAL A 303 20.65 5.02 -19.71
C VAL A 303 19.30 5.38 -19.09
N PHE A 304 18.62 4.41 -18.44
CA PHE A 304 17.35 4.65 -17.78
C PHE A 304 17.09 3.61 -16.69
N GLY A 305 16.09 3.87 -15.83
CA GLY A 305 15.59 2.92 -14.83
C GLY A 305 15.98 3.28 -13.40
N GLY A 306 15.71 2.35 -12.51
CA GLY A 306 16.02 2.52 -11.10
C GLY A 306 15.93 1.21 -10.33
N VAL A 307 16.64 1.17 -9.21
CA VAL A 307 16.64 0.04 -8.26
C VAL A 307 16.19 0.56 -6.91
N THR A 308 15.35 -0.19 -6.24
CA THR A 308 14.83 0.12 -4.91
C THR A 308 15.07 -1.04 -3.96
N GLU A 309 14.99 -0.76 -2.68
CA GLU A 309 15.06 -1.77 -1.63
C GLU A 309 13.66 -2.07 -1.08
N ILE A 310 13.32 -3.35 -0.97
CA ILE A 310 12.09 -3.87 -0.38
C ILE A 310 12.48 -4.95 0.62
N GLN A 311 12.22 -4.76 1.91
CA GLN A 311 12.56 -5.72 2.96
C GLN A 311 14.05 -6.14 2.96
N ASN A 312 14.97 -5.17 2.81
CA ASN A 312 16.41 -5.34 2.68
C ASN A 312 16.85 -6.13 1.42
N LYS A 313 16.01 -6.25 0.41
CA LYS A 313 16.28 -6.92 -0.88
C LYS A 313 16.17 -5.93 -2.01
N ILE A 314 17.06 -6.04 -2.99
CA ILE A 314 17.05 -5.15 -4.16
C ILE A 314 16.01 -5.61 -5.18
N LEU A 315 15.31 -4.65 -5.79
CA LEU A 315 14.39 -4.89 -6.89
C LEU A 315 14.33 -3.66 -7.81
N GLY A 316 14.28 -3.87 -9.11
CA GLY A 316 14.12 -2.78 -10.08
C GLY A 316 14.34 -3.23 -11.51
N THR A 317 14.44 -2.26 -12.41
CA THR A 317 14.77 -2.48 -13.83
C THR A 317 15.76 -1.42 -14.25
N LEU A 318 16.80 -1.82 -14.96
CA LEU A 318 17.76 -0.91 -15.57
C LEU A 318 17.74 -1.12 -17.08
N THR A 319 17.62 -0.04 -17.84
CA THR A 319 17.76 -0.04 -19.29
C THR A 319 19.19 0.31 -19.63
N TYR A 320 19.82 -0.57 -20.39
CA TYR A 320 21.19 -0.44 -20.85
C TYR A 320 21.20 -0.07 -22.33
N GLU A 321 22.14 0.77 -22.73
CA GLU A 321 22.64 0.84 -24.07
C GLU A 321 23.75 -0.20 -24.22
N LEU A 322 23.59 -1.16 -25.13
CA LEU A 322 24.56 -2.22 -25.42
C LEU A 322 25.26 -1.96 -26.73
N THR A 323 26.60 -2.11 -26.74
CA THR A 323 27.45 -1.97 -27.93
C THR A 323 28.32 -3.21 -28.09
N GLY A 324 28.44 -3.70 -29.33
CA GLY A 324 29.15 -4.92 -29.66
C GLY A 324 28.59 -5.60 -30.92
N SER A 325 29.03 -6.82 -31.18
CA SER A 325 28.39 -7.61 -32.25
C SER A 325 27.04 -8.15 -31.80
N ASP A 326 26.09 -8.27 -32.72
CA ASP A 326 24.75 -8.82 -32.40
C ASP A 326 24.85 -10.20 -31.78
N ALA A 327 25.75 -11.06 -32.26
CA ALA A 327 25.95 -12.40 -31.68
C ALA A 327 26.45 -12.37 -30.22
N ALA A 328 27.30 -11.42 -29.86
CA ALA A 328 27.77 -11.25 -28.48
C ALA A 328 26.65 -10.74 -27.56
N ILE A 329 25.89 -9.78 -28.06
CA ILE A 329 24.73 -9.23 -27.32
C ILE A 329 23.69 -10.34 -27.13
N ASP A 330 23.34 -11.11 -28.19
CA ASP A 330 22.37 -12.21 -28.09
C ASP A 330 22.81 -13.27 -27.09
N ALA A 331 24.10 -13.63 -27.07
CA ALA A 331 24.63 -14.60 -26.10
C ALA A 331 24.56 -14.08 -24.66
N ALA A 332 24.90 -12.83 -24.41
CA ALA A 332 24.80 -12.21 -23.09
C ALA A 332 23.33 -12.11 -22.59
N LEU A 333 22.41 -11.74 -23.48
CA LEU A 333 20.99 -11.64 -23.14
C LEU A 333 20.34 -13.01 -22.91
N ALA A 334 20.77 -14.05 -23.65
CA ALA A 334 20.31 -15.42 -23.42
C ALA A 334 20.74 -15.91 -22.02
N GLU A 335 22.00 -15.70 -21.64
CA GLU A 335 22.50 -16.06 -20.30
C GLU A 335 21.75 -15.30 -19.20
N LEU A 336 21.49 -14.00 -19.35
CA LEU A 336 20.71 -13.20 -18.39
C LEU A 336 19.24 -13.64 -18.35
N GLY A 337 18.67 -14.04 -19.48
CA GLY A 337 17.29 -14.51 -19.57
C GLY A 337 16.99 -15.77 -18.75
N ASP A 338 18.02 -16.56 -18.41
CA ASP A 338 17.89 -17.72 -17.53
C ASP A 338 17.68 -17.32 -16.05
N VAL A 339 18.03 -16.10 -15.67
CA VAL A 339 18.02 -15.64 -14.25
C VAL A 339 17.16 -14.42 -13.99
N THR A 340 16.80 -13.66 -15.03
CA THR A 340 16.00 -12.44 -14.88
C THR A 340 15.22 -12.09 -16.16
N ALA A 341 14.24 -11.19 -16.02
CA ALA A 341 13.52 -10.64 -17.17
C ALA A 341 14.46 -9.75 -18.00
N VAL A 342 14.47 -9.98 -19.31
CA VAL A 342 15.25 -9.21 -20.30
C VAL A 342 14.30 -8.81 -21.41
N GLU A 343 14.20 -7.51 -21.70
CA GLU A 343 13.32 -6.97 -22.74
C GLU A 343 14.11 -6.02 -23.66
N ARG A 344 14.05 -6.25 -24.96
CA ARG A 344 14.62 -5.32 -25.96
C ARG A 344 13.63 -4.18 -26.20
N GLU A 345 14.12 -2.97 -26.06
CA GLU A 345 13.35 -1.77 -26.28
C GLU A 345 13.45 -1.32 -27.75
N PHE A 346 12.33 -1.35 -28.44
CA PHE A 346 12.26 -0.85 -29.82
C PHE A 346 11.51 0.48 -29.86
N PRO A 347 12.04 1.51 -30.57
CA PRO A 347 11.26 2.73 -30.78
C PRO A 347 10.00 2.38 -31.55
N THR A 348 8.85 2.78 -31.02
CA THR A 348 7.59 2.68 -31.75
C THR A 348 7.70 3.58 -32.97
N ALA A 349 7.45 3.05 -34.19
CA ALA A 349 7.38 3.88 -35.38
C ALA A 349 6.39 5.02 -35.10
N ALA A 350 6.84 6.28 -35.20
CA ALA A 350 5.97 7.43 -35.03
C ALA A 350 4.77 7.27 -35.95
N PRO A 351 3.52 7.48 -35.48
CA PRO A 351 2.39 7.53 -36.38
C PRO A 351 2.70 8.62 -37.42
N ALA A 352 2.73 8.23 -38.69
CA ALA A 352 2.92 9.17 -39.78
C ALA A 352 1.86 10.27 -39.64
N ASP A 353 2.33 11.51 -39.58
CA ASP A 353 1.56 12.75 -39.72
C ASP A 353 0.45 12.99 -38.67
N SER A 354 0.81 13.57 -37.53
CA SER A 354 -0.03 14.58 -36.91
C SER A 354 0.71 15.93 -36.97
N ALA A 355 0.54 16.64 -38.07
CA ALA A 355 0.88 18.05 -38.16
C ALA A 355 0.21 18.75 -36.96
N VAL A 356 0.98 19.19 -36.00
CA VAL A 356 0.51 20.08 -34.94
C VAL A 356 0.04 21.36 -35.63
N PRO A 357 -1.25 21.75 -35.55
CA PRO A 357 -1.66 23.04 -36.10
C PRO A 357 -0.95 24.12 -35.28
N HIS A 358 -0.12 24.92 -36.00
CA HIS A 358 0.44 26.15 -35.47
C HIS A 358 -0.71 27.05 -35.04
N LEU A 359 -0.92 27.22 -33.74
CA LEU A 359 -1.74 28.28 -33.19
C LEU A 359 -1.05 29.61 -33.55
N PRO A 360 -1.72 30.53 -34.22
CA PRO A 360 -1.14 31.84 -34.53
C PRO A 360 -0.93 32.61 -33.23
N VAL A 361 0.29 33.10 -33.03
CA VAL A 361 0.64 34.02 -31.97
C VAL A 361 -0.18 35.31 -32.21
N PRO A 362 -0.96 35.80 -31.21
CA PRO A 362 -1.66 37.08 -31.41
C PRO A 362 -0.62 38.19 -31.52
N ALA A 363 -0.70 38.96 -32.62
CA ALA A 363 0.10 40.17 -32.81
C ALA A 363 -0.23 41.17 -31.69
N ASN A 364 0.81 41.64 -30.99
CA ASN A 364 0.72 42.77 -30.11
C ASN A 364 0.19 43.98 -30.89
N ALA A 365 -1.04 44.41 -30.58
CA ALA A 365 -1.48 45.75 -30.88
C ALA A 365 -0.94 46.67 -29.79
N GLY A 366 0.09 47.44 -30.09
CA GLY A 366 0.47 48.59 -29.31
C GLY A 366 -0.53 49.72 -29.55
N GLU A 367 -1.00 50.31 -28.51
CA GLU A 367 -1.07 51.75 -28.18
C GLU A 367 -1.53 51.89 -26.73
#